data_343625596fe36eb9ce3ca4a2ed76654c
#
_entry.id   343625596fe36eb9ce3ca4a2ed76654c
#
_cell.length_a   1.000
_cell.length_b   1.000
_cell.length_c   1.000
_cell.angle_alpha   90.00
_cell.angle_beta   90.00
_cell.angle_gamma   90.00
#
_symmetry.space_group_name_H-M   'P 1'
#
loop_
_entity.id
_entity.type
_entity.pdbx_description
1 polymer ?
#
loop_
_entity_poly.entity_id
_entity_poly.type
_entity_poly.pdbx_seq_one_letter_code
_entity_poly.pdbx_strand_id
1 'polypeptide(L)'
;MHLKTGDVETDPGATVTEIASPNSGGAGHLLLHFAQHPTAAMVRDLTHNGIQVLGDVPDNGLLVMVAQPADVSDLGVDYAAPISPETKISPLIATVSAPRERVTPRGGATVGPRRQLRGYFIVEFHPDTDMNRARGRLLNMGLIPLDNPDLSPSHLMFHVEPRETVAVLSALALLDEVAYVFPASRELILNVPARYYASGLTTNGPAGQSIPTYGNGWDGPGLGAASISYVFSRMTPQLGSAAAQAEIVRAMAEWSKVAAITWQPGASSFGSATVNVLFAAYEHGDGYPFDGPGGVVAHTFYPAPPNPEPIAGDMHFDDSESWHIGVNTDVFSVALHELGHALGLGHSDDPTAVMYPYYKMVATLAAPDVAAILTLYAPSTSITPVPPPAPSPTPPLALTLSAVASTTTASTVNLAGSASGGTGVITVTWSSSSGASGTAAGPASAYSIVNIPLITGANTITITASTAASRLSKSVAITRQSPITGGGGSDTTAPALTITTPSTGTLSTTAASVTIAGTASDNTGVTLVSWATNFGTAGVATGTIAWSAVIPLLVGNNAVTLRAADAAGNAGWRSILIARH
;
A
#
# COMPACT_ATOMS: atom_id res chain seq x y z
N MET A 1 19.32 17.30 -19.01
CA MET A 1 18.71 16.28 -18.13
C MET A 1 19.58 16.11 -16.89
N HIS A 2 18.96 16.11 -15.72
CA HIS A 2 19.67 15.93 -14.45
C HIS A 2 19.64 14.47 -14.03
N LEU A 3 20.81 13.81 -13.99
CA LEU A 3 20.98 12.45 -13.49
C LEU A 3 21.61 12.48 -12.08
N LYS A 4 21.40 11.46 -11.25
CA LYS A 4 21.99 11.33 -9.90
C LYS A 4 23.52 11.47 -9.88
N THR A 5 24.16 11.21 -10.99
CA THR A 5 25.62 11.22 -11.15
C THR A 5 26.14 12.45 -11.86
N GLY A 6 25.28 13.33 -12.32
CA GLY A 6 25.62 14.55 -13.03
C GLY A 6 24.66 14.88 -14.17
N ASP A 7 24.85 16.05 -14.76
CA ASP A 7 24.00 16.53 -15.84
C ASP A 7 24.42 15.92 -17.18
N VAL A 8 23.42 15.58 -17.99
CA VAL A 8 23.60 15.25 -19.41
C VAL A 8 23.32 16.52 -20.19
N GLU A 9 24.35 17.03 -20.88
CA GLU A 9 24.18 18.20 -21.76
C GLU A 9 23.36 17.78 -22.98
N THR A 10 22.32 18.52 -23.28
CA THR A 10 21.47 18.40 -24.46
C THR A 10 21.63 19.63 -25.31
N ASP A 11 21.57 19.50 -26.64
CA ASP A 11 21.56 20.64 -27.57
C ASP A 11 20.09 20.99 -27.92
N PRO A 12 19.52 22.06 -27.38
CA PRO A 12 18.11 22.40 -27.62
C PRO A 12 17.80 22.73 -29.10
N GLY A 13 18.80 22.84 -29.94
CA GLY A 13 18.66 23.08 -31.37
C GLY A 13 18.79 21.82 -32.23
N ALA A 14 19.14 20.71 -31.62
CA ALA A 14 19.26 19.44 -32.32
C ALA A 14 17.88 18.83 -32.64
N THR A 15 17.81 18.03 -33.66
CA THR A 15 16.62 17.23 -34.00
C THR A 15 17.07 15.79 -34.24
N VAL A 16 16.52 14.88 -33.47
CA VAL A 16 16.72 13.45 -33.68
C VAL A 16 15.59 12.93 -34.58
N THR A 17 15.95 12.34 -35.70
CA THR A 17 14.96 11.84 -36.67
C THR A 17 14.75 10.34 -36.57
N GLU A 18 15.77 9.60 -36.13
CA GLU A 18 15.70 8.15 -35.99
C GLU A 18 16.46 7.73 -34.73
N ILE A 19 15.92 6.76 -34.01
CA ILE A 19 16.57 6.09 -32.87
C ILE A 19 16.67 4.60 -33.11
N ALA A 20 17.74 3.99 -32.63
CA ALA A 20 17.96 2.56 -32.75
C ALA A 20 18.50 1.99 -31.45
N SER A 21 18.25 0.72 -31.21
CA SER A 21 18.83 0.00 -30.06
C SER A 21 20.35 0.12 -30.03
N PRO A 22 20.95 0.43 -28.88
CA PRO A 22 22.40 0.43 -28.71
C PRO A 22 23.00 -0.98 -28.79
N ASN A 23 22.16 -2.02 -28.69
CA ASN A 23 22.57 -3.41 -28.66
C ASN A 23 22.52 -4.04 -30.08
N SER A 24 23.61 -4.62 -30.54
CA SER A 24 23.68 -5.30 -31.82
C SER A 24 22.71 -6.48 -31.89
N GLY A 25 21.55 -6.29 -32.51
CA GLY A 25 20.56 -7.33 -32.76
C GLY A 25 19.61 -7.64 -31.59
N GLY A 26 19.48 -6.76 -30.62
CA GLY A 26 18.55 -6.91 -29.49
C GLY A 26 17.95 -5.57 -29.03
N ALA A 27 16.99 -5.64 -28.13
CA ALA A 27 16.44 -4.44 -27.48
C ALA A 27 17.50 -3.74 -26.61
N GLY A 28 17.36 -2.42 -26.44
CA GLY A 28 18.26 -1.64 -25.59
C GLY A 28 17.60 -0.39 -25.04
N HIS A 29 18.16 0.13 -23.96
CA HIS A 29 17.63 1.24 -23.20
C HIS A 29 18.28 2.57 -23.61
N LEU A 30 17.45 3.58 -23.82
CA LEU A 30 17.88 4.93 -24.20
C LEU A 30 17.24 5.98 -23.28
N LEU A 31 17.97 7.07 -23.10
CA LEU A 31 17.41 8.33 -22.60
C LEU A 31 17.01 9.19 -23.81
N LEU A 32 15.77 9.65 -23.82
CA LEU A 32 15.29 10.65 -24.76
C LEU A 32 15.10 11.98 -24.00
N HIS A 33 15.34 13.11 -24.67
CA HIS A 33 14.99 14.42 -24.15
C HIS A 33 14.15 15.19 -25.17
N PHE A 34 13.32 16.10 -24.66
CA PHE A 34 12.40 16.93 -25.42
C PHE A 34 12.52 18.39 -24.99
N ALA A 35 12.31 19.32 -25.89
CA ALA A 35 12.31 20.74 -25.57
C ALA A 35 11.23 21.16 -24.54
N GLN A 36 10.18 20.35 -24.41
CA GLN A 36 9.10 20.52 -23.43
C GLN A 36 8.71 19.15 -22.86
N HIS A 37 8.09 19.13 -21.69
CA HIS A 37 7.65 17.88 -21.06
C HIS A 37 6.76 17.06 -22.03
N PRO A 38 7.08 15.77 -22.26
CA PRO A 38 6.35 14.93 -23.19
C PRO A 38 4.89 14.81 -22.83
N THR A 39 4.00 15.11 -23.76
CA THR A 39 2.55 14.95 -23.55
C THR A 39 2.13 13.49 -23.64
N ALA A 40 0.97 13.15 -23.07
CA ALA A 40 0.37 11.82 -23.21
C ALA A 40 0.13 11.44 -24.69
N ALA A 41 -0.03 12.39 -25.60
CA ALA A 41 -0.12 12.13 -27.04
C ALA A 41 1.25 11.67 -27.58
N MET A 42 2.31 12.39 -27.27
CA MET A 42 3.68 12.02 -27.68
C MET A 42 4.09 10.63 -27.15
N VAL A 43 3.75 10.33 -25.90
CA VAL A 43 3.98 9.01 -25.30
C VAL A 43 3.23 7.89 -26.06
N ARG A 44 1.98 8.14 -26.47
CA ARG A 44 1.24 7.20 -27.33
C ARG A 44 1.88 7.04 -28.70
N ASP A 45 2.35 8.12 -29.30
CA ASP A 45 2.97 8.10 -30.62
C ASP A 45 4.31 7.36 -30.59
N LEU A 46 5.13 7.54 -29.53
CA LEU A 46 6.31 6.71 -29.27
C LEU A 46 5.94 5.23 -29.21
N THR A 47 4.88 4.87 -28.47
CA THR A 47 4.42 3.50 -28.34
C THR A 47 3.94 2.92 -29.67
N HIS A 48 3.23 3.70 -30.49
CA HIS A 48 2.83 3.29 -31.85
C HIS A 48 4.03 3.02 -32.77
N ASN A 49 5.13 3.76 -32.58
CA ASN A 49 6.37 3.56 -33.30
C ASN A 49 7.25 2.42 -32.75
N GLY A 50 6.70 1.61 -31.83
CA GLY A 50 7.38 0.45 -31.25
C GLY A 50 8.41 0.78 -30.17
N ILE A 51 8.35 1.98 -29.61
CA ILE A 51 9.19 2.44 -28.50
C ILE A 51 8.41 2.23 -27.21
N GLN A 52 8.94 1.43 -26.29
CA GLN A 52 8.33 1.24 -24.98
C GLN A 52 8.85 2.32 -24.01
N VAL A 53 7.96 3.17 -23.51
CA VAL A 53 8.29 4.13 -22.45
C VAL A 53 8.29 3.40 -21.13
N LEU A 54 9.40 3.50 -20.38
CA LEU A 54 9.63 2.84 -19.10
C LEU A 54 9.46 3.80 -17.91
N GLY A 55 9.64 5.10 -18.13
CA GLY A 55 9.45 6.12 -17.10
C GLY A 55 9.92 7.49 -17.51
N ASP A 56 9.55 8.47 -16.68
CA ASP A 56 9.98 9.85 -16.82
C ASP A 56 11.39 10.05 -16.25
N VAL A 57 12.13 10.96 -16.86
CA VAL A 57 13.43 11.45 -16.38
C VAL A 57 13.30 12.95 -16.15
N PRO A 58 13.78 13.50 -15.02
CA PRO A 58 13.73 14.93 -14.77
C PRO A 58 14.25 15.77 -15.93
N ASP A 59 13.68 16.96 -16.12
CA ASP A 59 14.08 17.86 -17.18
C ASP A 59 13.63 17.39 -18.57
N ASN A 60 12.35 17.10 -18.72
CA ASN A 60 11.69 16.70 -19.98
C ASN A 60 12.26 15.42 -20.63
N GLY A 61 12.83 14.53 -19.84
CA GLY A 61 13.38 13.28 -20.33
C GLY A 61 12.40 12.11 -20.24
N LEU A 62 12.65 11.08 -21.05
CA LEU A 62 12.03 9.75 -20.94
C LEU A 62 13.12 8.68 -20.97
N LEU A 63 12.94 7.66 -20.15
CA LEU A 63 13.62 6.38 -20.28
C LEU A 63 12.77 5.48 -21.17
N VAL A 64 13.38 4.95 -22.21
CA VAL A 64 12.68 4.09 -23.19
C VAL A 64 13.45 2.82 -23.50
N MET A 65 12.74 1.78 -23.91
CA MET A 65 13.30 0.58 -24.52
C MET A 65 12.98 0.58 -26.01
N VAL A 66 14.00 0.33 -26.84
CA VAL A 66 13.92 0.28 -28.31
C VAL A 66 14.41 -1.07 -28.80
N ALA A 67 13.54 -1.82 -29.46
CA ALA A 67 13.87 -3.14 -30.02
C ALA A 67 14.23 -3.10 -31.51
N GLN A 68 13.69 -2.14 -32.26
CA GLN A 68 13.91 -1.94 -33.71
C GLN A 68 14.12 -0.45 -33.97
N PRO A 69 14.85 -0.06 -35.01
CA PRO A 69 14.94 1.35 -35.41
C PRO A 69 13.56 1.98 -35.57
N ALA A 70 13.40 3.18 -35.07
CA ALA A 70 12.13 3.91 -35.08
C ALA A 70 12.33 5.35 -35.52
N ASP A 71 11.44 5.84 -36.39
CA ASP A 71 11.35 7.24 -36.79
C ASP A 71 10.72 8.06 -35.66
N VAL A 72 11.39 9.14 -35.26
CA VAL A 72 10.94 10.08 -34.21
C VAL A 72 10.97 11.53 -34.70
N SER A 73 11.08 11.74 -36.03
CA SER A 73 11.26 13.06 -36.63
C SER A 73 10.17 14.07 -36.28
N ASP A 74 8.92 13.60 -36.10
CA ASP A 74 7.76 14.44 -35.79
C ASP A 74 7.44 14.49 -34.29
N LEU A 75 8.26 13.88 -33.43
CA LEU A 75 8.00 13.76 -32.00
C LEU A 75 8.72 14.79 -31.12
N GLY A 76 9.56 15.65 -31.75
CA GLY A 76 10.24 16.74 -31.02
C GLY A 76 11.36 16.25 -30.09
N VAL A 77 11.95 15.08 -30.39
CA VAL A 77 13.13 14.57 -29.68
C VAL A 77 14.36 15.39 -30.10
N ASP A 78 15.02 15.99 -29.13
CA ASP A 78 16.23 16.79 -29.35
C ASP A 78 17.52 16.09 -28.86
N TYR A 79 17.37 14.98 -28.09
CA TYR A 79 18.49 14.16 -27.67
C TYR A 79 18.05 12.68 -27.52
N ALA A 80 18.93 11.78 -27.94
CA ALA A 80 18.76 10.33 -27.73
C ALA A 80 20.13 9.67 -27.54
N ALA A 81 20.34 8.99 -26.42
CA ALA A 81 21.57 8.26 -26.18
C ALA A 81 21.37 7.08 -25.21
N PRO A 82 22.24 6.05 -25.27
CA PRO A 82 22.30 5.01 -24.24
C PRO A 82 22.66 5.61 -22.87
N ILE A 83 22.21 4.95 -21.82
CA ILE A 83 22.62 5.30 -20.46
C ILE A 83 24.10 4.95 -20.29
N SER A 84 24.93 5.95 -20.00
CA SER A 84 26.36 5.69 -19.84
C SER A 84 26.64 4.85 -18.58
N PRO A 85 27.60 3.91 -18.62
CA PRO A 85 27.90 3.05 -17.48
C PRO A 85 28.27 3.84 -16.22
N GLU A 86 28.94 4.99 -16.38
CA GLU A 86 29.35 5.85 -15.26
C GLU A 86 28.14 6.41 -14.50
N THR A 87 27.03 6.64 -15.20
CA THR A 87 25.82 7.19 -14.59
C THR A 87 24.99 6.15 -13.86
N LYS A 88 25.28 4.85 -14.05
CA LYS A 88 24.57 3.75 -13.40
C LYS A 88 25.08 3.39 -12.00
N ILE A 89 26.12 4.06 -11.50
CA ILE A 89 26.74 3.75 -10.19
C ILE A 89 26.59 4.94 -9.26
N SER A 90 25.98 4.72 -8.11
CA SER A 90 25.83 5.75 -7.07
C SER A 90 27.18 6.35 -6.66
N PRO A 91 27.32 7.68 -6.66
CA PRO A 91 28.53 8.36 -6.17
C PRO A 91 28.78 8.08 -4.68
N LEU A 92 27.77 7.68 -3.91
CA LEU A 92 27.90 7.33 -2.51
C LEU A 92 28.72 6.06 -2.28
N ILE A 93 28.81 5.18 -3.27
CA ILE A 93 29.59 3.93 -3.16
C ILE A 93 31.06 4.24 -2.92
N ALA A 94 31.62 5.26 -3.54
CA ALA A 94 33.01 5.68 -3.31
C ALA A 94 33.25 6.11 -1.86
N THR A 95 32.31 6.80 -1.24
CA THR A 95 32.40 7.26 0.16
C THR A 95 32.22 6.14 1.15
N VAL A 96 31.38 5.14 0.83
CA VAL A 96 31.16 3.95 1.66
C VAL A 96 32.35 2.99 1.59
N SER A 97 33.04 2.92 0.45
CA SER A 97 34.16 2.01 0.19
C SER A 97 35.51 2.56 0.64
N ALA A 98 35.66 3.88 0.84
CA ALA A 98 36.92 4.49 1.25
C ALA A 98 37.36 4.05 2.66
N PRO A 99 38.65 3.72 2.88
CA PRO A 99 39.16 3.45 4.22
C PRO A 99 39.03 4.72 5.07
N ARG A 100 38.26 4.69 6.15
CA ARG A 100 38.29 5.79 7.12
C ARG A 100 39.63 5.82 7.80
N GLU A 101 40.37 6.94 7.71
CA GLU A 101 41.50 7.22 8.59
C GLU A 101 41.08 6.99 10.05
N ARG A 102 41.95 6.25 10.78
CA ARG A 102 41.75 6.03 12.21
C ARG A 102 41.87 7.37 12.93
N VAL A 103 40.77 8.04 13.17
CA VAL A 103 40.70 9.06 14.20
C VAL A 103 40.72 8.31 15.53
N THR A 104 41.86 8.32 16.21
CA THR A 104 41.96 7.82 17.59
C THR A 104 41.23 8.79 18.51
N PRO A 105 40.13 8.39 19.18
CA PRO A 105 39.47 9.25 20.15
C PRO A 105 40.39 9.37 21.40
N ARG A 106 40.80 10.56 21.73
CA ARG A 106 41.31 10.85 23.09
C ARG A 106 40.10 10.86 24.03
N GLY A 107 40.01 9.86 24.90
CA GLY A 107 39.04 9.81 25.99
C GLY A 107 38.16 8.56 25.95
N GLY A 108 38.39 7.66 26.91
CA GLY A 108 37.79 6.34 27.01
C GLY A 108 36.28 6.31 27.16
N ALA A 109 35.66 5.81 26.13
CA ALA A 109 34.42 5.05 26.18
C ALA A 109 34.55 3.98 25.10
N THR A 110 34.64 2.73 25.50
CA THR A 110 34.61 1.56 24.62
C THR A 110 33.21 1.40 24.06
N VAL A 111 32.90 2.14 22.97
CA VAL A 111 31.81 1.76 22.09
C VAL A 111 32.30 0.54 21.33
N GLY A 112 31.68 -0.61 21.56
CA GLY A 112 32.01 -1.86 20.87
C GLY A 112 32.05 -1.65 19.35
N PRO A 113 32.80 -2.45 18.59
CA PRO A 113 33.00 -2.23 17.17
C PRO A 113 31.65 -2.28 16.50
N ARG A 114 31.13 -1.14 16.02
CA ARG A 114 30.08 -1.11 15.00
C ARG A 114 30.71 -1.82 13.80
N ARG A 115 30.38 -3.09 13.60
CA ARG A 115 30.70 -3.83 12.37
C ARG A 115 30.20 -2.99 11.23
N GLN A 116 31.09 -2.37 10.49
CA GLN A 116 30.71 -1.59 9.31
C GLN A 116 30.19 -2.60 8.29
N LEU A 117 28.92 -2.51 7.98
CA LEU A 117 28.23 -3.30 6.95
C LEU A 117 28.59 -2.67 5.58
N ARG A 118 29.84 -2.85 5.15
CA ARG A 118 30.37 -2.35 3.88
C ARG A 118 30.32 -3.44 2.83
N GLY A 119 30.24 -3.02 1.56
CA GLY A 119 30.26 -3.94 0.43
C GLY A 119 28.90 -4.56 0.09
N TYR A 120 27.82 -4.11 0.71
CA TYR A 120 26.48 -4.53 0.36
C TYR A 120 25.84 -3.50 -0.56
N PHE A 121 25.38 -3.95 -1.72
CA PHE A 121 24.81 -3.11 -2.77
C PHE A 121 23.50 -3.69 -3.26
N ILE A 122 22.65 -2.80 -3.77
CA ILE A 122 21.44 -3.14 -4.51
C ILE A 122 21.71 -2.86 -5.97
N VAL A 123 21.39 -3.81 -6.83
CA VAL A 123 21.27 -3.63 -8.28
C VAL A 123 19.80 -3.46 -8.58
N GLU A 124 19.47 -2.34 -9.14
CA GLU A 124 18.17 -2.06 -9.74
C GLU A 124 18.21 -2.38 -11.22
N PHE A 125 17.22 -3.09 -11.70
CA PHE A 125 17.01 -3.44 -13.09
C PHE A 125 15.89 -2.61 -13.69
N HIS A 126 15.94 -2.39 -15.01
CA HIS A 126 14.83 -1.74 -15.70
C HIS A 126 13.53 -2.54 -15.52
N PRO A 127 12.33 -1.88 -15.52
CA PRO A 127 11.06 -2.53 -15.24
C PRO A 127 10.67 -3.66 -16.20
N ASP A 128 11.19 -3.64 -17.41
CA ASP A 128 10.97 -4.65 -18.45
C ASP A 128 11.95 -5.84 -18.39
N THR A 129 12.87 -5.85 -17.44
CA THR A 129 13.89 -6.89 -17.29
C THR A 129 13.30 -8.21 -16.79
N ASP A 130 13.62 -9.32 -17.44
CA ASP A 130 13.38 -10.66 -16.90
C ASP A 130 14.31 -10.92 -15.69
N MET A 131 13.78 -10.85 -14.49
CA MET A 131 14.54 -11.00 -13.25
C MET A 131 15.15 -12.38 -13.04
N ASN A 132 14.58 -13.46 -13.64
CA ASN A 132 15.20 -14.78 -13.59
C ASN A 132 16.47 -14.81 -14.44
N ARG A 133 16.42 -14.20 -15.61
CA ARG A 133 17.59 -14.04 -16.49
C ARG A 133 18.65 -13.15 -15.87
N ALA A 134 18.24 -12.02 -15.25
CA ALA A 134 19.13 -11.10 -14.54
C ALA A 134 19.85 -11.82 -13.38
N ARG A 135 19.12 -12.56 -12.55
CA ARG A 135 19.69 -13.38 -11.46
C ARG A 135 20.70 -14.41 -12.00
N GLY A 136 20.35 -15.12 -13.07
CA GLY A 136 21.26 -16.07 -13.72
C GLY A 136 22.54 -15.40 -14.23
N ARG A 137 22.44 -14.18 -14.75
CA ARG A 137 23.60 -13.41 -15.24
C ARG A 137 24.53 -13.01 -14.10
N LEU A 138 23.99 -12.52 -12.97
CA LEU A 138 24.79 -12.21 -11.78
C LEU A 138 25.51 -13.45 -11.25
N LEU A 139 24.84 -14.60 -11.20
CA LEU A 139 25.46 -15.86 -10.78
C LEU A 139 26.63 -16.25 -11.70
N ASN A 140 26.51 -16.08 -13.02
CA ASN A 140 27.58 -16.33 -13.97
C ASN A 140 28.77 -15.36 -13.83
N MET A 141 28.54 -14.17 -13.26
CA MET A 141 29.59 -13.22 -12.88
C MET A 141 30.23 -13.53 -11.51
N GLY A 142 29.80 -14.62 -10.86
CA GLY A 142 30.27 -15.01 -9.52
C GLY A 142 29.61 -14.23 -8.38
N LEU A 143 28.56 -13.45 -8.66
CA LEU A 143 27.80 -12.70 -7.67
C LEU A 143 26.60 -13.53 -7.21
N ILE A 144 26.55 -13.82 -5.92
CA ILE A 144 25.45 -14.58 -5.32
C ILE A 144 24.45 -13.56 -4.75
N PRO A 145 23.26 -13.43 -5.37
CA PRO A 145 22.23 -12.57 -4.82
C PRO A 145 21.80 -13.03 -3.41
N LEU A 146 21.70 -12.10 -2.50
CA LEU A 146 21.21 -12.34 -1.14
C LEU A 146 19.69 -12.26 -1.16
N ASP A 147 19.05 -13.33 -0.70
CA ASP A 147 17.59 -13.35 -0.63
C ASP A 147 17.12 -12.47 0.53
N ASN A 148 16.24 -11.54 0.19
CA ASN A 148 15.53 -10.70 1.16
C ASN A 148 14.10 -10.50 0.62
N PRO A 149 13.07 -10.93 1.34
CA PRO A 149 11.68 -10.85 0.88
C PRO A 149 11.16 -9.41 0.77
N ASP A 150 11.84 -8.46 1.40
CA ASP A 150 11.45 -7.06 1.38
C ASP A 150 12.08 -6.27 0.22
N LEU A 151 12.84 -6.92 -0.67
CA LEU A 151 13.36 -6.25 -1.86
C LEU A 151 12.25 -6.01 -2.89
N SER A 152 12.28 -4.82 -3.49
CA SER A 152 11.46 -4.53 -4.67
C SER A 152 11.65 -5.61 -5.76
N PRO A 153 10.60 -5.96 -6.51
CA PRO A 153 10.68 -7.00 -7.55
C PRO A 153 11.79 -6.81 -8.58
N SER A 154 12.16 -5.55 -8.88
CA SER A 154 13.23 -5.21 -9.83
C SER A 154 14.62 -5.10 -9.17
N HIS A 155 14.77 -5.43 -7.89
CA HIS A 155 16.03 -5.29 -7.16
C HIS A 155 16.65 -6.63 -6.79
N LEU A 156 17.99 -6.69 -6.83
CA LEU A 156 18.78 -7.77 -6.25
C LEU A 156 19.85 -7.18 -5.34
N MET A 157 20.02 -7.76 -4.16
CA MET A 157 21.07 -7.37 -3.21
C MET A 157 22.24 -8.36 -3.27
N PHE A 158 23.45 -7.88 -3.16
CA PHE A 158 24.64 -8.71 -3.13
C PHE A 158 25.75 -8.09 -2.28
N HIS A 159 26.73 -8.91 -1.91
CA HIS A 159 27.92 -8.47 -1.18
C HIS A 159 29.16 -8.62 -2.07
N VAL A 160 30.00 -7.59 -2.08
CA VAL A 160 31.29 -7.58 -2.80
C VAL A 160 32.38 -7.18 -1.83
N GLU A 161 33.50 -7.92 -1.85
CA GLU A 161 34.66 -7.56 -1.06
C GLU A 161 35.23 -6.19 -1.50
N PRO A 162 35.68 -5.34 -0.58
CA PRO A 162 36.08 -3.95 -0.91
C PRO A 162 37.14 -3.85 -2.04
N ARG A 163 38.05 -4.82 -2.13
CA ARG A 163 39.09 -4.86 -3.17
C ARG A 163 38.55 -5.16 -4.57
N GLU A 164 37.40 -5.78 -4.68
CA GLU A 164 36.77 -6.21 -5.94
C GLU A 164 35.66 -5.24 -6.38
N THR A 165 35.25 -4.33 -5.48
CA THR A 165 34.09 -3.46 -5.69
C THR A 165 34.13 -2.70 -7.01
N VAL A 166 35.25 -2.03 -7.34
CA VAL A 166 35.34 -1.23 -8.58
C VAL A 166 35.17 -2.11 -9.83
N ALA A 167 35.86 -3.24 -9.88
CA ALA A 167 35.80 -4.13 -11.05
C ALA A 167 34.40 -4.72 -11.25
N VAL A 168 33.78 -5.17 -10.14
CA VAL A 168 32.44 -5.76 -10.17
C VAL A 168 31.39 -4.72 -10.58
N LEU A 169 31.42 -3.54 -9.98
CA LEU A 169 30.43 -2.50 -10.30
C LEU A 169 30.58 -1.97 -11.72
N SER A 170 31.82 -1.82 -12.20
CA SER A 170 32.05 -1.46 -13.61
C SER A 170 31.50 -2.51 -14.57
N ALA A 171 31.65 -3.79 -14.23
CA ALA A 171 31.11 -4.88 -15.05
C ALA A 171 29.57 -4.90 -15.03
N LEU A 172 28.94 -4.62 -13.88
CA LEU A 172 27.48 -4.50 -13.77
C LEU A 172 26.94 -3.31 -14.57
N ALA A 173 27.61 -2.17 -14.51
CA ALA A 173 27.19 -0.96 -15.22
C ALA A 173 27.22 -1.12 -16.76
N LEU A 174 28.02 -2.05 -17.28
CA LEU A 174 28.04 -2.39 -18.72
C LEU A 174 26.83 -3.21 -19.17
N LEU A 175 26.07 -3.78 -18.23
CA LEU A 175 24.86 -4.53 -18.58
C LEU A 175 23.73 -3.54 -18.91
N ASP A 176 23.11 -3.72 -20.06
CA ASP A 176 22.03 -2.85 -20.52
C ASP A 176 20.82 -2.90 -19.60
N GLU A 177 20.45 -4.10 -19.12
CA GLU A 177 19.33 -4.31 -18.21
C GLU A 177 19.52 -3.71 -16.81
N VAL A 178 20.74 -3.32 -16.41
CA VAL A 178 21.00 -2.64 -15.15
C VAL A 178 20.66 -1.17 -15.28
N ALA A 179 19.70 -0.74 -14.46
CA ALA A 179 19.30 0.65 -14.36
C ALA A 179 20.22 1.44 -13.43
N TYR A 180 20.47 0.92 -12.22
CA TYR A 180 21.28 1.61 -11.22
C TYR A 180 21.88 0.67 -10.17
N VAL A 181 22.97 1.10 -9.53
CA VAL A 181 23.59 0.38 -8.40
C VAL A 181 23.85 1.34 -7.25
N PHE A 182 23.34 1.04 -6.07
CA PHE A 182 23.42 1.91 -4.89
C PHE A 182 23.64 1.12 -3.59
N PRO A 183 24.08 1.79 -2.48
CA PRO A 183 24.35 1.10 -1.23
C PRO A 183 23.09 0.53 -0.58
N ALA A 184 23.17 -0.68 -0.05
CA ALA A 184 22.08 -1.27 0.74
C ALA A 184 22.00 -0.64 2.15
N SER A 185 20.78 -0.47 2.66
CA SER A 185 20.54 0.00 4.02
C SER A 185 20.93 -1.06 5.05
N ARG A 186 21.14 -0.61 6.29
CA ARG A 186 21.46 -1.50 7.41
C ARG A 186 20.32 -2.48 7.71
N GLU A 187 19.11 -2.02 7.58
CA GLU A 187 17.87 -2.76 7.81
C GLU A 187 17.78 -3.95 6.85
N LEU A 188 17.97 -3.72 5.56
CA LEU A 188 18.00 -4.77 4.54
C LEU A 188 19.13 -5.78 4.78
N ILE A 189 20.35 -5.31 5.11
CA ILE A 189 21.51 -6.18 5.35
C ILE A 189 21.29 -7.09 6.56
N LEU A 190 20.60 -6.61 7.59
CA LEU A 190 20.33 -7.36 8.82
C LEU A 190 19.02 -8.16 8.78
N ASN A 191 18.33 -8.18 7.64
CA ASN A 191 17.02 -8.80 7.49
C ASN A 191 15.99 -8.29 8.53
N VAL A 192 16.11 -7.03 8.91
CA VAL A 192 15.05 -6.33 9.65
C VAL A 192 13.96 -6.06 8.64
N PRO A 193 12.69 -6.39 8.93
CA PRO A 193 11.60 -6.13 7.99
C PRO A 193 11.64 -4.69 7.48
N ALA A 194 11.86 -4.53 6.20
CA ALA A 194 11.98 -3.25 5.52
C ALA A 194 11.10 -3.32 4.27
N ARG A 195 9.95 -2.69 4.32
CA ARG A 195 9.07 -2.58 3.17
C ARG A 195 9.66 -1.60 2.16
N TYR A 196 9.16 -1.57 0.94
CA TYR A 196 9.59 -0.60 -0.04
C TYR A 196 8.46 0.38 -0.39
N TYR A 197 8.85 1.54 -0.90
CA TYR A 197 7.92 2.55 -1.41
C TYR A 197 7.75 2.35 -2.91
N ALA A 198 6.51 2.42 -3.40
CA ALA A 198 6.30 2.57 -4.82
C ALA A 198 6.64 4.02 -5.21
N SER A 199 7.50 4.19 -6.16
CA SER A 199 7.55 5.45 -6.88
C SER A 199 6.51 5.37 -7.99
N GLY A 200 5.54 6.27 -8.01
CA GLY A 200 4.55 6.38 -9.09
C GLY A 200 5.19 6.29 -10.47
N LEU A 201 4.79 6.92 -11.48
CA LEU A 201 5.21 6.84 -12.89
C LEU A 201 6.73 6.97 -13.20
N THR A 202 7.62 6.93 -12.23
CA THR A 202 9.05 7.17 -12.45
C THR A 202 9.90 5.97 -12.07
N THR A 203 10.87 5.65 -12.92
CA THR A 203 11.88 4.65 -12.60
C THR A 203 12.80 5.16 -11.49
N ASN A 204 13.25 4.25 -10.63
CA ASN A 204 14.31 4.54 -9.68
C ASN A 204 15.70 4.63 -10.34
N GLY A 205 15.78 4.66 -11.66
CA GLY A 205 17.04 4.68 -12.43
C GLY A 205 17.93 5.89 -12.16
N PRO A 206 18.98 6.09 -12.97
CA PRO A 206 20.04 7.10 -12.73
C PRO A 206 19.58 8.55 -12.89
N ALA A 207 18.32 8.84 -12.68
CA ALA A 207 17.74 10.14 -12.90
C ALA A 207 17.95 11.09 -11.71
N GLY A 208 18.49 12.26 -11.97
CA GLY A 208 18.59 13.37 -11.04
C GLY A 208 19.73 13.29 -10.00
N GLN A 209 19.93 14.36 -9.24
CA GLN A 209 20.89 14.49 -8.13
C GLN A 209 20.68 13.37 -7.09
N SER A 210 21.46 13.32 -6.02
CA SER A 210 21.34 12.29 -4.97
C SER A 210 19.89 12.07 -4.47
N ILE A 211 19.04 13.10 -4.59
CA ILE A 211 17.58 13.00 -4.57
C ILE A 211 17.09 13.74 -5.82
N PRO A 212 16.59 13.07 -6.85
CA PRO A 212 16.08 13.70 -8.05
C PRO A 212 14.84 14.55 -7.75
N THR A 213 14.66 15.63 -8.52
CA THR A 213 13.49 16.50 -8.43
C THR A 213 12.66 16.38 -9.70
N TYR A 214 11.33 16.35 -9.55
CA TYR A 214 10.39 16.22 -10.66
C TYR A 214 9.51 17.46 -10.78
N GLY A 215 9.53 18.07 -11.95
CA GLY A 215 8.83 19.33 -12.20
C GLY A 215 9.50 20.52 -11.49
N ASN A 216 8.72 21.57 -11.30
CA ASN A 216 9.17 22.85 -10.69
C ASN A 216 8.58 23.07 -9.29
N GLY A 217 8.15 22.00 -8.62
CA GLY A 217 7.40 22.13 -7.38
C GLY A 217 6.00 22.74 -7.59
N TRP A 218 5.35 23.16 -6.52
CA TRP A 218 4.01 23.75 -6.53
C TRP A 218 3.99 25.26 -6.80
N ASP A 219 5.11 25.91 -6.73
CA ASP A 219 5.27 27.37 -6.93
C ASP A 219 5.74 27.73 -8.34
N GLY A 220 5.97 26.73 -9.19
CA GLY A 220 6.44 26.92 -10.56
C GLY A 220 7.95 27.13 -10.64
N PRO A 221 8.47 27.56 -11.81
CA PRO A 221 9.92 27.72 -12.01
C PRO A 221 10.55 28.72 -11.04
N GLY A 222 11.65 28.33 -10.43
CA GLY A 222 12.42 29.14 -9.50
C GLY A 222 12.29 28.66 -8.06
N LEU A 223 12.89 29.43 -7.14
CA LEU A 223 12.83 29.12 -5.70
C LEU A 223 11.85 30.06 -5.03
N GLY A 224 10.62 29.63 -4.87
CA GLY A 224 9.53 30.38 -4.27
C GLY A 224 8.96 29.75 -3.01
N ALA A 225 7.74 30.14 -2.68
CA ALA A 225 6.96 29.61 -1.58
C ALA A 225 5.69 28.97 -2.09
N ALA A 226 5.40 27.76 -1.63
CA ALA A 226 4.20 27.02 -1.99
C ALA A 226 3.13 27.11 -0.90
N SER A 227 1.86 27.24 -1.33
CA SER A 227 0.68 27.12 -0.47
C SER A 227 -0.17 25.97 -0.99
N ILE A 228 -0.22 24.88 -0.23
CA ILE A 228 -0.80 23.61 -0.65
C ILE A 228 -1.99 23.29 0.25
N SER A 229 -3.12 22.94 -0.36
CA SER A 229 -4.27 22.41 0.37
C SER A 229 -4.10 20.91 0.60
N TYR A 230 -4.73 20.37 1.66
CA TYR A 230 -4.80 18.92 1.86
C TYR A 230 -6.19 18.48 2.30
N VAL A 231 -6.58 17.28 1.90
CA VAL A 231 -7.86 16.66 2.26
C VAL A 231 -7.63 15.22 2.69
N PHE A 232 -8.25 14.81 3.79
CA PHE A 232 -8.28 13.42 4.22
C PHE A 232 -9.56 12.76 3.74
N SER A 233 -9.52 12.10 2.58
CA SER A 233 -10.72 11.48 1.98
C SER A 233 -11.13 10.20 2.69
N ARG A 234 -10.16 9.35 3.03
CA ARG A 234 -10.41 8.11 3.77
C ARG A 234 -9.21 7.75 4.62
N MET A 235 -9.45 7.53 5.90
CA MET A 235 -8.42 7.13 6.85
C MET A 235 -8.53 5.65 7.19
N THR A 236 -7.40 5.05 7.61
CA THR A 236 -7.38 3.64 8.04
C THR A 236 -8.30 3.41 9.26
N PRO A 237 -9.10 2.34 9.26
CA PRO A 237 -9.86 1.94 10.44
C PRO A 237 -8.99 1.30 11.54
N GLN A 238 -7.72 0.96 11.25
CA GLN A 238 -6.80 0.32 12.20
C GLN A 238 -6.36 1.26 13.31
N LEU A 239 -6.38 2.57 13.03
CA LEU A 239 -6.02 3.64 13.96
C LEU A 239 -7.19 4.61 14.12
N GLY A 240 -7.23 5.35 15.23
CA GLY A 240 -8.18 6.45 15.33
C GLY A 240 -7.88 7.51 14.26
N SER A 241 -8.88 7.88 13.44
CA SER A 241 -8.68 8.81 12.30
C SER A 241 -7.96 10.09 12.72
N ALA A 242 -8.33 10.70 13.84
CA ALA A 242 -7.67 11.91 14.34
C ALA A 242 -6.19 11.69 14.70
N ALA A 243 -5.84 10.51 15.21
CA ALA A 243 -4.44 10.19 15.54
C ALA A 243 -3.60 10.00 14.28
N ALA A 244 -4.10 9.27 13.28
CA ALA A 244 -3.41 9.10 12.00
C ALA A 244 -3.28 10.43 11.25
N GLN A 245 -4.33 11.26 11.21
CA GLN A 245 -4.27 12.61 10.64
C GLN A 245 -3.23 13.48 11.33
N ALA A 246 -3.14 13.44 12.67
CA ALA A 246 -2.16 14.22 13.43
C ALA A 246 -0.72 13.84 13.06
N GLU A 247 -0.43 12.56 12.82
CA GLU A 247 0.89 12.10 12.39
C GLU A 247 1.25 12.61 10.98
N ILE A 248 0.30 12.61 10.05
CA ILE A 248 0.50 13.13 8.70
C ILE A 248 0.72 14.65 8.72
N VAL A 249 -0.08 15.38 9.50
CA VAL A 249 0.12 16.83 9.70
C VAL A 249 1.45 17.13 10.38
N ARG A 250 1.90 16.29 11.30
CA ARG A 250 3.24 16.39 11.91
C ARG A 250 4.34 16.21 10.84
N ALA A 251 4.18 15.28 9.90
CA ALA A 251 5.09 15.09 8.79
C ALA A 251 5.09 16.31 7.83
N MET A 252 3.93 16.88 7.53
CA MET A 252 3.82 18.14 6.78
C MET A 252 4.61 19.28 7.45
N ALA A 253 4.53 19.38 8.78
CA ALA A 253 5.25 20.39 9.56
C ALA A 253 6.78 20.19 9.49
N GLU A 254 7.30 18.97 9.37
CA GLU A 254 8.74 18.74 9.23
C GLU A 254 9.28 19.36 7.93
N TRP A 255 8.59 19.23 6.80
CA TRP A 255 8.96 19.88 5.55
C TRP A 255 8.85 21.41 5.63
N SER A 256 7.81 21.94 6.27
CA SER A 256 7.64 23.38 6.45
C SER A 256 8.69 24.04 7.35
N LYS A 257 9.38 23.27 8.20
CA LYS A 257 10.51 23.78 9.00
C LYS A 257 11.71 24.19 8.16
N VAL A 258 11.91 23.54 7.03
CA VAL A 258 13.10 23.72 6.19
C VAL A 258 12.83 24.47 4.91
N ALA A 259 11.67 24.32 4.30
CA ALA A 259 11.28 24.96 3.04
C ALA A 259 10.05 25.87 3.23
N ALA A 260 9.91 26.88 2.37
CA ALA A 260 8.82 27.86 2.42
C ALA A 260 7.50 27.25 1.92
N ILE A 261 7.00 26.23 2.62
CA ILE A 261 5.79 25.48 2.31
C ILE A 261 4.75 25.71 3.40
N THR A 262 3.54 26.07 2.98
CA THR A 262 2.38 26.25 3.86
C THR A 262 1.30 25.25 3.51
N TRP A 263 0.78 24.53 4.49
CA TRP A 263 -0.30 23.58 4.34
C TRP A 263 -1.60 24.12 4.90
N GLN A 264 -2.72 23.92 4.20
CA GLN A 264 -4.04 24.38 4.62
C GLN A 264 -5.08 23.27 4.42
N PRO A 265 -6.03 23.08 5.37
CA PRO A 265 -7.13 22.16 5.13
C PRO A 265 -7.96 22.61 3.92
N GLY A 266 -8.13 21.71 2.95
CA GLY A 266 -8.94 21.91 1.74
C GLY A 266 -10.39 21.48 1.94
N ALA A 267 -11.27 22.00 1.11
CA ALA A 267 -12.70 21.66 1.13
C ALA A 267 -13.05 20.51 0.16
N SER A 268 -12.21 20.22 -0.81
CA SER A 268 -12.44 19.24 -1.87
C SER A 268 -11.12 18.63 -2.33
N SER A 269 -11.10 17.32 -2.55
CA SER A 269 -9.99 16.59 -3.15
C SER A 269 -9.79 16.85 -4.65
N PHE A 270 -10.71 17.57 -5.29
CA PHE A 270 -10.63 17.97 -6.69
C PHE A 270 -10.16 19.43 -6.87
N GLY A 271 -9.66 20.05 -5.81
CA GLY A 271 -9.09 21.39 -5.88
C GLY A 271 -7.72 21.37 -6.57
N SER A 272 -7.35 22.47 -7.27
CA SER A 272 -5.97 22.64 -7.71
C SER A 272 -5.04 22.85 -6.51
N ALA A 273 -3.78 22.45 -6.63
CA ALA A 273 -2.79 22.46 -5.56
C ALA A 273 -3.35 21.84 -4.26
N THR A 274 -3.98 20.67 -4.39
CA THR A 274 -4.61 19.97 -3.27
C THR A 274 -4.12 18.52 -3.22
N VAL A 275 -3.47 18.16 -2.14
CA VAL A 275 -3.04 16.80 -1.83
C VAL A 275 -4.20 16.04 -1.18
N ASN A 276 -4.66 14.99 -1.83
CA ASN A 276 -5.66 14.09 -1.27
C ASN A 276 -4.97 12.91 -0.56
N VAL A 277 -5.24 12.74 0.72
CA VAL A 277 -4.71 11.64 1.52
C VAL A 277 -5.74 10.53 1.63
N LEU A 278 -5.38 9.34 1.17
CA LEU A 278 -6.28 8.20 1.06
C LEU A 278 -5.62 6.92 1.57
N PHE A 279 -6.29 6.21 2.49
CA PHE A 279 -5.95 4.82 2.81
C PHE A 279 -6.83 3.88 2.00
N ALA A 280 -6.24 2.98 1.22
CA ALA A 280 -6.94 2.06 0.32
C ALA A 280 -6.23 0.72 0.26
N ALA A 281 -6.95 -0.33 -0.11
CA ALA A 281 -6.37 -1.65 -0.36
C ALA A 281 -6.65 -2.06 -1.80
N TYR A 282 -5.70 -2.73 -2.44
CA TYR A 282 -5.82 -3.24 -3.79
C TYR A 282 -6.19 -2.16 -4.82
N GLU A 283 -7.11 -2.47 -5.75
CA GLU A 283 -7.59 -1.51 -6.76
C GLU A 283 -8.40 -0.39 -6.11
N HIS A 284 -8.05 0.86 -6.36
CA HIS A 284 -8.67 2.02 -5.73
C HIS A 284 -8.90 3.21 -6.70
N GLY A 285 -8.75 2.97 -8.00
CA GLY A 285 -9.24 3.86 -9.06
C GLY A 285 -8.22 4.82 -9.63
N ASP A 286 -6.95 4.74 -9.25
CA ASP A 286 -5.86 5.56 -9.78
C ASP A 286 -5.01 4.85 -10.85
N GLY A 287 -5.28 3.56 -11.11
CA GLY A 287 -4.54 2.73 -12.07
C GLY A 287 -3.29 2.04 -11.49
N TYR A 288 -3.00 2.22 -10.19
CA TYR A 288 -1.84 1.65 -9.50
C TYR A 288 -2.29 0.85 -8.26
N PRO A 289 -2.84 -0.36 -8.45
CA PRO A 289 -3.36 -1.17 -7.35
C PRO A 289 -2.26 -1.56 -6.37
N PHE A 290 -2.58 -1.57 -5.07
CA PHE A 290 -1.70 -2.12 -4.05
C PHE A 290 -1.62 -3.64 -4.12
N ASP A 291 -0.49 -4.20 -3.70
CA ASP A 291 -0.15 -5.62 -3.79
C ASP A 291 -0.59 -6.45 -2.56
N GLY A 292 -1.15 -5.80 -1.56
CA GLY A 292 -1.61 -6.44 -0.33
C GLY A 292 -0.56 -6.43 0.79
N PRO A 293 -0.77 -7.19 1.88
CA PRO A 293 0.12 -7.11 3.05
C PRO A 293 1.58 -7.49 2.71
N GLY A 294 2.49 -6.60 3.01
CA GLY A 294 3.90 -6.72 2.65
C GLY A 294 4.17 -6.20 1.23
N GLY A 295 5.32 -5.63 0.97
CA GLY A 295 5.64 -5.01 -0.31
C GLY A 295 5.47 -3.50 -0.27
N VAL A 296 4.66 -2.93 -1.16
CA VAL A 296 4.44 -1.48 -1.29
C VAL A 296 3.60 -0.94 -0.13
N VAL A 297 4.14 -0.03 0.67
CA VAL A 297 3.41 0.57 1.82
C VAL A 297 2.56 1.77 1.43
N ALA A 298 2.98 2.53 0.43
CA ALA A 298 2.31 3.73 -0.04
C ALA A 298 2.85 4.12 -1.42
N HIS A 299 2.12 5.00 -2.12
CA HIS A 299 2.61 5.68 -3.30
C HIS A 299 2.05 7.10 -3.39
N THR A 300 2.78 7.98 -4.06
CA THR A 300 2.41 9.39 -4.21
C THR A 300 2.68 9.87 -5.62
N PHE A 301 1.78 10.71 -6.13
CA PHE A 301 1.92 11.35 -7.41
C PHE A 301 2.74 12.64 -7.29
N TYR A 302 3.63 12.89 -8.25
CA TYR A 302 4.41 14.13 -8.27
C TYR A 302 3.53 15.34 -8.58
N PRO A 303 3.95 16.56 -8.20
CA PRO A 303 3.30 17.80 -8.64
C PRO A 303 3.24 17.91 -10.17
N ALA A 304 2.30 18.68 -10.69
CA ALA A 304 2.29 19.00 -12.11
C ALA A 304 3.62 19.68 -12.55
N PRO A 305 4.10 19.43 -13.77
CA PRO A 305 3.44 18.80 -14.92
C PRO A 305 3.55 17.27 -15.02
N PRO A 306 4.47 16.55 -14.31
CA PRO A 306 4.53 15.09 -14.46
C PRO A 306 3.17 14.41 -14.24
N ASN A 307 2.45 14.78 -13.19
CA ASN A 307 1.08 14.33 -12.99
C ASN A 307 0.11 15.50 -13.12
N PRO A 308 -0.98 15.34 -13.90
CA PRO A 308 -1.96 16.41 -14.07
C PRO A 308 -2.85 16.56 -12.83
N GLU A 309 -3.41 17.75 -12.64
CA GLU A 309 -4.50 17.93 -11.71
C GLU A 309 -5.76 17.10 -12.14
N PRO A 310 -6.53 16.53 -11.21
CA PRO A 310 -6.46 16.74 -9.76
C PRO A 310 -5.62 15.69 -8.99
N ILE A 311 -4.91 14.77 -9.66
CA ILE A 311 -4.17 13.69 -9.01
C ILE A 311 -2.76 14.12 -8.57
N ALA A 312 -2.30 15.28 -9.03
CA ALA A 312 -0.98 15.82 -8.66
C ALA A 312 -0.84 15.93 -7.14
N GLY A 313 0.20 15.33 -6.58
CA GLY A 313 0.51 15.33 -5.15
C GLY A 313 -0.32 14.37 -4.29
N ASP A 314 -1.31 13.66 -4.83
CA ASP A 314 -2.15 12.75 -4.06
C ASP A 314 -1.32 11.62 -3.44
N MET A 315 -1.60 11.31 -2.19
CA MET A 315 -0.88 10.34 -1.37
C MET A 315 -1.80 9.17 -1.00
N HIS A 316 -1.46 7.98 -1.45
CA HIS A 316 -2.23 6.77 -1.17
C HIS A 316 -1.41 5.81 -0.31
N PHE A 317 -2.01 5.33 0.77
CA PHE A 317 -1.42 4.41 1.75
C PHE A 317 -2.11 3.04 1.64
N ASP A 318 -1.33 1.96 1.62
CA ASP A 318 -1.92 0.62 1.57
C ASP A 318 -2.57 0.24 2.90
N ASP A 319 -3.91 0.21 2.93
CA ASP A 319 -4.69 -0.14 4.14
C ASP A 319 -4.67 -1.65 4.45
N SER A 320 -4.06 -2.47 3.59
CA SER A 320 -3.79 -3.87 3.89
C SER A 320 -2.55 -4.07 4.78
N GLU A 321 -1.72 -3.05 4.93
CA GLU A 321 -0.59 -3.03 5.84
C GLU A 321 -1.01 -2.91 7.31
N SER A 322 -0.11 -3.32 8.22
CA SER A 322 -0.37 -3.18 9.67
C SER A 322 0.16 -1.84 10.17
N TRP A 323 -0.72 -0.85 10.22
CA TRP A 323 -0.38 0.53 10.58
C TRP A 323 -0.23 0.75 12.07
N HIS A 324 0.79 1.54 12.46
CA HIS A 324 1.12 1.89 13.85
C HIS A 324 1.51 3.37 13.97
N ILE A 325 1.65 3.82 15.22
CA ILE A 325 2.21 5.14 15.56
C ILE A 325 3.43 4.91 16.43
N GLY A 326 4.60 5.37 15.97
CA GLY A 326 5.87 5.33 16.70
C GLY A 326 6.53 3.95 16.80
N VAL A 327 6.02 2.93 16.12
CA VAL A 327 6.60 1.57 16.06
C VAL A 327 6.25 0.90 14.73
N ASN A 328 7.02 -0.13 14.34
CA ASN A 328 6.76 -0.97 13.16
C ASN A 328 6.52 -0.14 11.88
N THR A 329 5.40 -0.37 11.15
CA THR A 329 5.00 0.45 10.01
C THR A 329 4.33 1.73 10.52
N ASP A 330 5.14 2.76 10.74
CA ASP A 330 4.76 4.00 11.39
C ASP A 330 4.20 5.02 10.39
N VAL A 331 2.98 5.50 10.63
CA VAL A 331 2.28 6.47 9.77
C VAL A 331 3.10 7.73 9.53
N PHE A 332 3.74 8.28 10.57
CA PHE A 332 4.54 9.48 10.42
C PHE A 332 5.73 9.28 9.49
N SER A 333 6.45 8.16 9.65
CA SER A 333 7.65 7.88 8.87
C SER A 333 7.32 7.67 7.39
N VAL A 334 6.22 6.95 7.10
CA VAL A 334 5.73 6.78 5.72
C VAL A 334 5.24 8.11 5.16
N ALA A 335 4.41 8.85 5.91
CA ALA A 335 3.90 10.16 5.46
C ALA A 335 5.03 11.16 5.20
N LEU A 336 6.10 11.14 6.00
CA LEU A 336 7.24 12.04 5.80
C LEU A 336 7.95 11.75 4.46
N HIS A 337 8.07 10.48 4.08
CA HIS A 337 8.60 10.04 2.79
C HIS A 337 7.64 10.44 1.65
N GLU A 338 6.38 10.06 1.73
CA GLU A 338 5.39 10.34 0.68
C GLU A 338 5.20 11.83 0.42
N LEU A 339 5.26 12.66 1.48
CA LEU A 339 5.24 14.11 1.33
C LEU A 339 6.43 14.65 0.53
N GLY A 340 7.60 13.99 0.60
CA GLY A 340 8.72 14.34 -0.26
C GLY A 340 8.36 14.18 -1.73
N HIS A 341 7.69 13.09 -2.11
CA HIS A 341 7.18 12.89 -3.47
C HIS A 341 6.10 13.91 -3.83
N ALA A 342 5.13 14.14 -2.94
CA ALA A 342 4.11 15.17 -3.13
C ALA A 342 4.70 16.58 -3.34
N LEU A 343 5.91 16.81 -2.87
CA LEU A 343 6.65 18.07 -3.03
C LEU A 343 7.60 18.07 -4.25
N GLY A 344 7.72 16.96 -4.98
CA GLY A 344 8.53 16.85 -6.18
C GLY A 344 9.88 16.14 -6.00
N LEU A 345 10.16 15.52 -4.87
CA LEU A 345 11.39 14.75 -4.65
C LEU A 345 11.25 13.31 -5.10
N GLY A 346 12.24 12.78 -5.80
CA GLY A 346 12.37 11.35 -6.09
C GLY A 346 13.08 10.58 -4.97
N HIS A 347 13.41 9.30 -5.22
CA HIS A 347 14.13 8.48 -4.27
C HIS A 347 15.60 8.85 -4.15
N SER A 348 16.12 8.80 -2.92
CA SER A 348 17.53 8.95 -2.59
C SER A 348 18.25 7.61 -2.62
N ASP A 349 19.50 7.60 -3.05
CA ASP A 349 20.41 6.46 -2.89
C ASP A 349 21.18 6.48 -1.55
N ASP A 350 20.99 7.52 -0.72
CA ASP A 350 21.55 7.60 0.62
C ASP A 350 20.66 6.85 1.63
N PRO A 351 21.14 5.74 2.25
CA PRO A 351 20.36 5.01 3.23
C PRO A 351 20.00 5.81 4.49
N THR A 352 20.59 7.00 4.69
CA THR A 352 20.25 7.88 5.81
C THR A 352 19.11 8.84 5.50
N ALA A 353 18.83 9.11 4.22
CA ALA A 353 17.77 10.00 3.78
C ALA A 353 16.38 9.43 4.08
N VAL A 354 15.40 10.30 4.32
CA VAL A 354 13.98 9.92 4.40
C VAL A 354 13.51 9.39 3.05
N MET A 355 13.98 9.98 1.97
CA MET A 355 13.63 9.60 0.59
C MET A 355 14.33 8.32 0.10
N TYR A 356 15.00 7.54 0.96
CA TYR A 356 15.53 6.23 0.57
C TYR A 356 14.39 5.25 0.23
N PRO A 357 14.48 4.43 -0.84
CA PRO A 357 13.33 3.67 -1.36
C PRO A 357 12.87 2.50 -0.47
N TYR A 358 13.51 2.26 0.65
CA TYR A 358 13.10 1.24 1.61
C TYR A 358 12.73 1.87 2.94
N TYR A 359 11.61 1.39 3.48
CA TYR A 359 11.07 1.88 4.74
C TYR A 359 12.07 1.76 5.90
N LYS A 360 12.14 2.80 6.68
CA LYS A 360 12.77 2.84 8.00
C LYS A 360 12.02 3.82 8.89
N MET A 361 12.02 3.57 10.18
CA MET A 361 11.50 4.55 11.12
C MET A 361 12.40 5.79 11.17
N VAL A 362 11.79 6.96 11.02
CA VAL A 362 12.48 8.26 11.05
C VAL A 362 11.76 9.21 12.01
N ALA A 363 12.49 10.17 12.56
CA ALA A 363 11.94 11.18 13.46
C ALA A 363 11.94 12.59 12.85
N THR A 364 12.75 12.82 11.82
CA THR A 364 12.94 14.12 11.16
C THR A 364 13.67 13.92 9.83
N LEU A 365 13.71 14.96 9.02
CA LEU A 365 14.46 15.01 7.76
C LEU A 365 15.97 14.86 7.99
N ALA A 366 16.64 14.18 7.07
CA ALA A 366 18.09 14.11 7.02
C ALA A 366 18.70 15.23 6.15
N ALA A 367 20.00 15.44 6.24
CA ALA A 367 20.67 16.48 5.50
C ALA A 367 20.49 16.38 3.95
N PRO A 368 20.50 15.17 3.33
CA PRO A 368 20.23 15.05 1.91
C PRO A 368 18.81 15.49 1.53
N ASP A 369 17.80 15.18 2.34
CA ASP A 369 16.41 15.57 2.10
C ASP A 369 16.26 17.10 2.14
N VAL A 370 16.89 17.73 3.14
CA VAL A 370 16.90 19.20 3.29
C VAL A 370 17.61 19.85 2.10
N ALA A 371 18.75 19.31 1.67
CA ALA A 371 19.46 19.86 0.51
C ALA A 371 18.63 19.77 -0.76
N ALA A 372 17.95 18.63 -0.97
CA ALA A 372 17.13 18.42 -2.16
C ALA A 372 15.90 19.32 -2.20
N ILE A 373 15.13 19.44 -1.10
CA ILE A 373 13.91 20.27 -1.10
C ILE A 373 14.23 21.76 -1.34
N LEU A 374 15.40 22.23 -0.91
CA LEU A 374 15.87 23.58 -1.13
C LEU A 374 16.33 23.85 -2.58
N THR A 375 16.35 22.86 -3.44
CA THR A 375 16.51 23.06 -4.89
C THR A 375 15.20 23.39 -5.59
N LEU A 376 14.06 23.06 -4.94
CA LEU A 376 12.71 23.32 -5.47
C LEU A 376 12.06 24.56 -4.83
N TYR A 377 12.28 24.79 -3.53
CA TYR A 377 11.60 25.84 -2.77
C TYR A 377 12.59 26.73 -2.03
N ALA A 378 12.19 27.98 -1.79
CA ALA A 378 12.95 28.88 -0.93
C ALA A 378 13.10 28.31 0.51
N PRO A 379 14.18 28.65 1.22
CA PRO A 379 14.30 28.29 2.64
C PRO A 379 13.15 28.88 3.46
N SER A 380 12.71 28.12 4.48
CA SER A 380 11.74 28.65 5.44
C SER A 380 12.32 29.85 6.20
N THR A 381 11.67 31.00 6.09
CA THR A 381 12.05 32.22 6.85
C THR A 381 11.31 32.35 8.18
N SER A 382 10.33 31.51 8.42
CA SER A 382 9.51 31.50 9.63
C SER A 382 9.01 30.11 9.93
N ILE A 383 9.09 29.65 11.17
CA ILE A 383 8.38 28.48 11.66
C ILE A 383 6.90 28.87 11.74
N THR A 384 6.18 28.78 10.63
CA THR A 384 4.72 28.86 10.68
C THR A 384 4.22 27.48 11.11
N PRO A 385 3.58 27.33 12.28
CA PRO A 385 2.99 26.04 12.64
C PRO A 385 1.97 25.69 11.58
N VAL A 386 2.04 24.47 11.04
CA VAL A 386 0.95 23.91 10.24
C VAL A 386 -0.27 23.92 11.13
N PRO A 387 -1.38 24.58 10.75
CA PRO A 387 -2.58 24.56 11.57
C PRO A 387 -2.98 23.11 11.78
N PRO A 388 -3.26 22.68 13.02
CA PRO A 388 -3.84 21.37 13.22
C PRO A 388 -5.08 21.27 12.34
N PRO A 389 -5.38 20.10 11.74
CA PRO A 389 -6.60 19.93 10.99
C PRO A 389 -7.74 20.43 11.87
N ALA A 390 -8.59 21.29 11.32
CA ALA A 390 -9.80 21.67 12.01
C ALA A 390 -10.45 20.35 12.45
N PRO A 391 -10.79 20.17 13.73
CA PRO A 391 -11.33 18.90 14.18
C PRO A 391 -12.49 18.57 13.25
N SER A 392 -12.32 17.56 12.42
CA SER A 392 -13.42 17.00 11.63
C SER A 392 -14.56 16.84 12.65
N PRO A 393 -15.78 17.33 12.39
CA PRO A 393 -16.85 17.20 13.35
C PRO A 393 -16.89 15.73 13.74
N THR A 394 -16.52 15.44 14.98
CA THR A 394 -16.40 14.07 15.48
C THR A 394 -17.69 13.37 15.12
N PRO A 395 -17.69 12.31 14.29
CA PRO A 395 -18.93 11.63 13.97
C PRO A 395 -19.61 11.27 15.28
N PRO A 396 -20.89 11.52 15.45
CA PRO A 396 -21.59 11.17 16.67
C PRO A 396 -21.41 9.68 16.94
N LEU A 397 -21.29 9.30 18.22
CA LEU A 397 -21.19 7.90 18.59
C LEU A 397 -22.38 7.14 17.98
N ALA A 398 -22.10 6.13 17.16
CA ALA A 398 -23.07 5.28 16.49
C ALA A 398 -22.98 3.86 17.06
N LEU A 399 -24.12 3.20 17.21
CA LEU A 399 -24.22 1.83 17.69
C LEU A 399 -25.19 1.08 16.79
N THR A 400 -24.75 -0.01 16.18
CA THR A 400 -25.58 -0.93 15.41
C THR A 400 -25.71 -2.25 16.15
N LEU A 401 -26.80 -2.95 15.87
CA LEU A 401 -27.05 -4.30 16.34
C LEU A 401 -27.52 -5.12 15.15
N SER A 402 -26.91 -6.26 14.95
CA SER A 402 -27.34 -7.21 13.91
C SER A 402 -28.75 -7.72 14.23
N ALA A 403 -29.51 -8.03 13.19
CA ALA A 403 -30.85 -8.56 13.35
C ALA A 403 -30.81 -9.87 14.15
N VAL A 404 -31.70 -10.00 15.11
CA VAL A 404 -31.87 -11.20 15.94
C VAL A 404 -33.35 -11.56 15.99
N ALA A 405 -33.66 -12.86 16.09
CA ALA A 405 -35.03 -13.31 16.21
C ALA A 405 -35.69 -12.78 17.49
N SER A 406 -36.90 -12.26 17.38
CA SER A 406 -37.69 -11.75 18.50
C SER A 406 -38.23 -12.85 19.44
N THR A 407 -38.18 -14.13 19.01
CA THR A 407 -38.62 -15.30 19.79
C THR A 407 -37.59 -16.41 19.67
N THR A 408 -37.39 -17.18 20.73
CA THR A 408 -36.53 -18.38 20.76
C THR A 408 -36.96 -19.35 21.84
N THR A 409 -36.65 -20.61 21.67
CA THR A 409 -36.76 -21.63 22.74
C THR A 409 -35.43 -21.87 23.46
N ALA A 410 -34.32 -21.36 22.91
CA ALA A 410 -32.98 -21.48 23.46
C ALA A 410 -32.88 -20.78 24.84
N SER A 411 -32.06 -21.31 25.72
CA SER A 411 -31.79 -20.73 27.04
C SER A 411 -30.79 -19.55 26.99
N THR A 412 -30.12 -19.35 25.85
CA THR A 412 -29.18 -18.25 25.62
C THR A 412 -29.36 -17.66 24.24
N VAL A 413 -28.84 -16.46 24.03
CA VAL A 413 -28.77 -15.80 22.72
C VAL A 413 -27.39 -15.15 22.53
N ASN A 414 -26.95 -15.10 21.28
CA ASN A 414 -25.76 -14.37 20.87
C ASN A 414 -26.17 -13.10 20.13
N LEU A 415 -25.50 -11.99 20.43
CA LEU A 415 -25.69 -10.71 19.75
C LEU A 415 -24.36 -10.24 19.16
N ALA A 416 -24.44 -9.54 18.04
CA ALA A 416 -23.29 -8.91 17.39
C ALA A 416 -23.69 -7.55 16.81
N GLY A 417 -22.69 -6.71 16.54
CA GLY A 417 -22.93 -5.40 15.96
C GLY A 417 -21.66 -4.60 15.83
N SER A 418 -21.80 -3.29 15.57
CA SER A 418 -20.68 -2.37 15.49
C SER A 418 -20.96 -1.09 16.26
N ALA A 419 -19.91 -0.49 16.81
CA ALA A 419 -19.92 0.84 17.37
C ALA A 419 -18.78 1.66 16.76
N SER A 420 -19.08 2.89 16.35
CA SER A 420 -18.15 3.79 15.66
C SER A 420 -18.42 5.26 16.05
N GLY A 421 -17.51 6.17 15.67
CA GLY A 421 -17.63 7.58 16.02
C GLY A 421 -17.30 7.87 17.50
N GLY A 422 -17.56 9.09 17.96
CA GLY A 422 -17.16 9.57 19.28
C GLY A 422 -15.65 9.83 19.38
N THR A 423 -15.19 10.34 20.51
CA THR A 423 -13.78 10.58 20.80
C THR A 423 -13.21 9.53 21.76
N GLY A 424 -12.04 8.98 21.44
CA GLY A 424 -11.32 8.03 22.28
C GLY A 424 -11.77 6.57 22.14
N VAL A 425 -11.32 5.72 23.04
CA VAL A 425 -11.62 4.28 23.02
C VAL A 425 -13.11 4.05 23.27
N ILE A 426 -13.75 3.29 22.37
CA ILE A 426 -15.14 2.86 22.53
C ILE A 426 -15.17 1.55 23.30
N THR A 427 -15.86 1.55 24.43
CA THR A 427 -16.17 0.34 25.21
C THR A 427 -17.62 -0.06 24.96
N VAL A 428 -17.87 -1.32 24.61
CA VAL A 428 -19.23 -1.86 24.45
C VAL A 428 -19.54 -2.79 25.61
N THR A 429 -20.59 -2.44 26.37
CA THR A 429 -21.09 -3.24 27.49
C THR A 429 -22.54 -3.64 27.24
N TRP A 430 -23.01 -4.64 27.95
CA TRP A 430 -24.40 -5.09 27.87
C TRP A 430 -24.98 -5.43 29.24
N SER A 431 -26.28 -5.35 29.32
CA SER A 431 -27.06 -5.81 30.49
C SER A 431 -28.38 -6.44 30.02
N SER A 432 -28.89 -7.38 30.78
CA SER A 432 -30.15 -8.08 30.51
C SER A 432 -31.13 -7.89 31.64
N SER A 433 -32.42 -7.93 31.33
CA SER A 433 -33.49 -7.94 32.33
C SER A 433 -33.45 -9.17 33.27
N SER A 434 -32.69 -10.22 32.92
CA SER A 434 -32.40 -11.34 33.79
C SER A 434 -31.35 -11.06 34.87
N GLY A 435 -30.77 -9.86 34.89
CA GLY A 435 -29.70 -9.44 35.82
C GLY A 435 -28.28 -9.78 35.31
N ALA A 436 -28.13 -10.44 34.20
CA ALA A 436 -26.83 -10.71 33.61
C ALA A 436 -26.28 -9.46 32.89
N SER A 437 -24.95 -9.28 32.95
CA SER A 437 -24.27 -8.16 32.29
C SER A 437 -22.81 -8.53 31.97
N GLY A 438 -22.15 -7.75 31.12
CA GLY A 438 -20.77 -7.96 30.76
C GLY A 438 -20.23 -6.95 29.75
N THR A 439 -19.00 -7.19 29.31
CA THR A 439 -18.37 -6.44 28.21
C THR A 439 -18.40 -7.32 26.96
N ALA A 440 -18.69 -6.71 25.82
CA ALA A 440 -18.64 -7.38 24.54
C ALA A 440 -17.20 -7.77 24.17
N ALA A 441 -17.04 -8.88 23.47
CA ALA A 441 -15.75 -9.33 22.95
C ALA A 441 -15.49 -8.76 21.54
N GLY A 442 -14.21 -8.67 21.15
CA GLY A 442 -13.78 -8.15 19.88
C GLY A 442 -13.64 -6.62 19.87
N PRO A 443 -13.18 -6.03 18.75
CA PRO A 443 -13.09 -4.60 18.58
C PRO A 443 -14.49 -3.97 18.53
N ALA A 444 -14.62 -2.70 18.94
CA ALA A 444 -15.90 -2.01 18.93
C ALA A 444 -16.56 -1.97 17.54
N SER A 445 -15.75 -1.91 16.47
CA SER A 445 -16.21 -1.95 15.08
C SER A 445 -16.87 -3.27 14.64
N ALA A 446 -16.65 -4.36 15.40
CA ALA A 446 -17.22 -5.68 15.14
C ALA A 446 -17.35 -6.47 16.47
N TYR A 447 -18.16 -5.96 17.39
CA TYR A 447 -18.32 -6.59 18.71
C TYR A 447 -19.24 -7.82 18.66
N SER A 448 -18.99 -8.76 19.57
CA SER A 448 -19.84 -9.92 19.78
C SER A 448 -20.10 -10.14 21.28
N ILE A 449 -21.29 -10.61 21.60
CA ILE A 449 -21.73 -10.99 22.94
C ILE A 449 -22.31 -12.39 22.83
N VAL A 450 -21.68 -13.35 23.48
CA VAL A 450 -22.07 -14.76 23.38
C VAL A 450 -22.72 -15.25 24.67
N ASN A 451 -23.63 -16.20 24.55
CA ASN A 451 -24.25 -16.91 25.68
C ASN A 451 -25.00 -16.00 26.66
N ILE A 452 -25.69 -14.95 26.19
CA ILE A 452 -26.54 -14.12 27.06
C ILE A 452 -27.69 -15.01 27.58
N PRO A 453 -27.85 -15.18 28.90
CA PRO A 453 -28.90 -16.04 29.45
C PRO A 453 -30.28 -15.41 29.31
N LEU A 454 -31.25 -16.20 28.90
CA LEU A 454 -32.66 -15.81 28.77
C LEU A 454 -33.52 -16.53 29.79
N ILE A 455 -34.34 -15.80 30.53
CA ILE A 455 -35.43 -16.36 31.32
C ILE A 455 -36.66 -16.65 30.42
N THR A 456 -37.49 -17.59 30.79
CA THR A 456 -38.76 -17.86 30.07
C THR A 456 -39.65 -16.61 30.13
N GLY A 457 -40.22 -16.22 28.99
CA GLY A 457 -40.95 -15.00 28.79
C GLY A 457 -40.11 -13.87 28.16
N ALA A 458 -40.51 -12.64 28.37
CA ALA A 458 -39.88 -11.49 27.75
C ALA A 458 -38.51 -11.15 28.40
N ASN A 459 -37.48 -11.01 27.59
CA ASN A 459 -36.15 -10.54 27.98
C ASN A 459 -35.83 -9.28 27.21
N THR A 460 -35.35 -8.25 27.93
CA THR A 460 -34.78 -7.04 27.31
C THR A 460 -33.28 -7.04 27.51
N ILE A 461 -32.53 -6.94 26.45
CA ILE A 461 -31.07 -6.85 26.47
C ILE A 461 -30.70 -5.44 25.99
N THR A 462 -29.97 -4.71 26.79
CA THR A 462 -29.50 -3.35 26.48
C THR A 462 -28.00 -3.40 26.22
N ILE A 463 -27.58 -2.95 25.04
CA ILE A 463 -26.19 -2.82 24.63
C ILE A 463 -25.85 -1.32 24.72
N THR A 464 -24.70 -1.00 25.29
CA THR A 464 -24.23 0.38 25.49
C THR A 464 -22.83 0.53 24.97
N ALA A 465 -22.66 1.42 23.98
CA ALA A 465 -21.36 1.92 23.58
C ALA A 465 -21.05 3.19 24.37
N SER A 466 -19.83 3.32 24.88
CA SER A 466 -19.40 4.49 25.67
C SER A 466 -17.96 4.88 25.34
N THR A 467 -17.73 6.19 25.28
CA THR A 467 -16.41 6.82 25.29
C THR A 467 -16.30 7.67 26.56
N ALA A 468 -15.16 8.33 26.78
CA ALA A 468 -15.03 9.28 27.92
C ALA A 468 -16.03 10.45 27.84
N ALA A 469 -16.49 10.84 26.65
CA ALA A 469 -17.29 12.02 26.39
C ALA A 469 -18.75 11.72 26.00
N SER A 470 -19.09 10.50 25.58
CA SER A 470 -20.41 10.17 25.03
C SER A 470 -20.83 8.74 25.34
N ARG A 471 -22.15 8.54 25.38
CA ARG A 471 -22.75 7.22 25.62
C ARG A 471 -23.99 7.05 24.76
N LEU A 472 -24.12 5.86 24.12
CA LEU A 472 -25.29 5.51 23.30
C LEU A 472 -25.72 4.08 23.64
N SER A 473 -27.03 3.88 23.82
CA SER A 473 -27.60 2.55 24.12
C SER A 473 -28.66 2.14 23.12
N LYS A 474 -28.69 0.84 22.80
CA LYS A 474 -29.78 0.20 22.06
C LYS A 474 -30.28 -1.00 22.83
N SER A 475 -31.59 -1.24 22.79
CA SER A 475 -32.20 -2.40 23.44
C SER A 475 -32.88 -3.29 22.41
N VAL A 476 -32.84 -4.60 22.66
CA VAL A 476 -33.57 -5.60 21.90
C VAL A 476 -34.43 -6.44 22.85
N ALA A 477 -35.65 -6.70 22.46
CA ALA A 477 -36.58 -7.57 23.20
C ALA A 477 -36.62 -8.94 22.54
N ILE A 478 -36.42 -10.00 23.35
CA ILE A 478 -36.45 -11.39 22.89
C ILE A 478 -37.34 -12.19 23.86
N THR A 479 -38.37 -12.81 23.32
CA THR A 479 -39.25 -13.68 24.12
C THR A 479 -38.75 -15.11 24.06
N ARG A 480 -38.31 -15.66 25.20
CA ARG A 480 -38.04 -17.07 25.31
C ARG A 480 -39.33 -17.85 25.57
N GLN A 481 -39.71 -18.64 24.60
CA GLN A 481 -40.86 -19.57 24.76
C GLN A 481 -40.45 -20.77 25.56
N SER A 482 -41.34 -21.27 26.42
CA SER A 482 -41.15 -22.62 27.04
C SER A 482 -41.08 -23.65 25.93
N PRO A 483 -40.15 -24.61 26.01
CA PRO A 483 -40.21 -25.75 25.10
C PRO A 483 -41.61 -26.39 25.24
N ILE A 484 -42.30 -26.56 24.13
CA ILE A 484 -43.58 -27.26 24.13
C ILE A 484 -43.25 -28.74 24.51
N THR A 485 -43.55 -29.11 25.74
CA THR A 485 -43.54 -30.51 26.17
C THR A 485 -44.74 -31.23 25.57
N GLY A 486 -44.76 -31.40 24.26
CA GLY A 486 -45.60 -32.30 23.52
C GLY A 486 -44.81 -33.57 23.26
N GLY A 487 -45.25 -34.71 23.84
CA GLY A 487 -44.58 -35.98 23.75
C GLY A 487 -44.35 -36.45 22.33
N GLY A 488 -43.17 -36.92 22.05
CA GLY A 488 -42.80 -37.54 20.78
C GLY A 488 -41.30 -37.54 20.64
N GLY A 489 -40.69 -38.63 20.34
CA GLY A 489 -39.28 -38.97 20.22
C GLY A 489 -38.35 -37.86 19.76
N SER A 490 -37.12 -37.88 20.25
CA SER A 490 -36.01 -37.02 19.81
C SER A 490 -35.92 -37.07 18.30
N ASP A 491 -36.00 -35.91 17.63
CA ASP A 491 -35.77 -35.85 16.19
C ASP A 491 -34.31 -36.21 15.86
N THR A 492 -34.15 -37.19 14.99
CA THR A 492 -32.86 -37.71 14.54
C THR A 492 -32.70 -37.58 13.03
N THR A 493 -33.66 -36.94 12.36
CA THR A 493 -33.64 -36.75 10.92
C THR A 493 -32.82 -35.55 10.56
N ALA A 494 -31.81 -35.73 9.73
CA ALA A 494 -30.99 -34.61 9.26
C ALA A 494 -31.69 -33.88 8.09
N PRO A 495 -31.59 -32.54 8.02
CA PRO A 495 -32.12 -31.77 6.91
C PRO A 495 -31.62 -32.23 5.54
N ALA A 496 -32.51 -32.35 4.58
CA ALA A 496 -32.17 -32.56 3.18
C ALA A 496 -31.79 -31.21 2.54
N LEU A 497 -30.56 -31.12 2.02
CA LEU A 497 -30.01 -29.90 1.38
C LEU A 497 -29.80 -30.13 -0.11
N THR A 498 -30.30 -29.23 -0.95
CA THR A 498 -30.16 -29.31 -2.41
C THR A 498 -29.60 -27.99 -2.95
N ILE A 499 -28.61 -28.08 -3.84
CA ILE A 499 -28.09 -26.93 -4.60
C ILE A 499 -28.84 -26.91 -5.94
N THR A 500 -29.46 -25.77 -6.27
CA THR A 500 -30.17 -25.55 -7.54
C THR A 500 -29.45 -24.58 -8.47
N THR A 501 -28.59 -23.74 -7.91
CA THR A 501 -27.74 -22.81 -8.64
C THR A 501 -26.32 -22.87 -8.08
N PRO A 502 -25.31 -23.16 -8.90
CA PRO A 502 -25.40 -23.66 -10.27
C PRO A 502 -26.03 -25.07 -10.30
N SER A 503 -26.65 -25.41 -11.44
CA SER A 503 -27.35 -26.70 -11.61
C SER A 503 -26.44 -27.91 -11.80
N THR A 504 -25.14 -27.69 -11.91
CA THR A 504 -24.09 -28.72 -12.06
C THR A 504 -23.23 -28.80 -10.82
N GLY A 505 -22.72 -29.98 -10.47
CA GLY A 505 -21.85 -30.21 -9.31
C GLY A 505 -20.44 -29.58 -9.42
N THR A 506 -20.10 -29.04 -10.60
CA THR A 506 -18.87 -28.29 -10.87
C THR A 506 -19.18 -27.04 -11.70
N LEU A 507 -18.47 -25.95 -11.44
CA LEU A 507 -18.61 -24.69 -12.18
C LEU A 507 -17.21 -24.17 -12.53
N SER A 508 -17.10 -23.59 -13.74
CA SER A 508 -15.89 -22.83 -14.16
C SER A 508 -16.28 -21.37 -14.40
N THR A 509 -15.52 -20.43 -13.87
CA THR A 509 -15.83 -19.00 -13.96
C THR A 509 -14.57 -18.14 -13.87
N THR A 510 -14.63 -16.91 -14.39
CA THR A 510 -13.63 -15.85 -14.21
C THR A 510 -14.05 -14.85 -13.12
N ALA A 511 -15.28 -14.96 -12.60
CA ALA A 511 -15.81 -14.02 -11.61
C ALA A 511 -15.13 -14.19 -10.24
N ALA A 512 -14.91 -13.09 -9.52
CA ALA A 512 -14.32 -13.09 -8.18
C ALA A 512 -15.26 -13.63 -7.10
N SER A 513 -16.54 -13.81 -7.40
CA SER A 513 -17.53 -14.42 -6.51
C SER A 513 -18.59 -15.15 -7.32
N VAL A 514 -19.32 -16.05 -6.67
CA VAL A 514 -20.44 -16.78 -7.26
C VAL A 514 -21.62 -16.82 -6.28
N THR A 515 -22.82 -16.71 -6.82
CA THR A 515 -24.04 -16.98 -6.03
C THR A 515 -24.35 -18.48 -6.09
N ILE A 516 -24.39 -19.13 -4.93
CA ILE A 516 -24.92 -20.49 -4.78
C ILE A 516 -26.29 -20.38 -4.13
N ALA A 517 -27.26 -21.07 -4.68
CA ALA A 517 -28.62 -21.08 -4.14
C ALA A 517 -29.22 -22.48 -4.18
N GLY A 518 -30.24 -22.70 -3.35
CA GLY A 518 -30.89 -24.00 -3.29
C GLY A 518 -32.07 -24.04 -2.34
N THR A 519 -32.45 -25.25 -1.99
CA THR A 519 -33.52 -25.53 -1.01
C THR A 519 -33.02 -26.43 0.11
N ALA A 520 -33.60 -26.27 1.27
CA ALA A 520 -33.43 -27.23 2.36
C ALA A 520 -34.80 -27.54 3.01
N SER A 521 -34.99 -28.79 3.40
CA SER A 521 -36.23 -29.27 4.03
C SER A 521 -35.92 -30.25 5.12
N ASP A 522 -36.76 -30.25 6.14
CA ASP A 522 -36.68 -31.15 7.27
C ASP A 522 -38.09 -31.43 7.85
N ASN A 523 -38.26 -32.51 8.61
CA ASN A 523 -39.53 -32.87 9.25
C ASN A 523 -39.93 -31.92 10.41
N THR A 524 -38.96 -31.30 11.06
CA THR A 524 -39.15 -30.28 12.14
C THR A 524 -38.77 -28.88 11.73
N GLY A 525 -38.16 -28.73 10.54
CA GLY A 525 -37.77 -27.48 9.92
C GLY A 525 -36.28 -27.15 10.01
N VAL A 526 -35.79 -26.41 9.00
CA VAL A 526 -34.40 -25.98 8.91
C VAL A 526 -34.24 -24.65 9.62
N THR A 527 -33.29 -24.56 10.54
CA THR A 527 -33.02 -23.36 11.34
C THR A 527 -31.82 -22.54 10.81
N LEU A 528 -30.88 -23.18 10.09
CA LEU A 528 -29.69 -22.56 9.61
C LEU A 528 -29.19 -23.24 8.33
N VAL A 529 -28.78 -22.42 7.34
CA VAL A 529 -27.91 -22.87 6.25
C VAL A 529 -26.62 -22.05 6.29
N SER A 530 -25.48 -22.73 6.38
CA SER A 530 -24.14 -22.12 6.44
C SER A 530 -23.25 -22.71 5.36
N TRP A 531 -22.16 -22.02 5.06
CA TRP A 531 -21.17 -22.45 4.08
C TRP A 531 -19.74 -22.20 4.56
N ALA A 532 -18.81 -22.99 4.03
CA ALA A 532 -17.38 -22.80 4.23
C ALA A 532 -16.60 -23.21 2.96
N THR A 533 -15.47 -22.57 2.73
CA THR A 533 -14.54 -22.88 1.63
C THR A 533 -13.31 -23.60 2.16
N ASN A 534 -12.60 -24.30 1.26
CA ASN A 534 -11.31 -24.94 1.57
C ASN A 534 -10.19 -23.93 1.93
N PHE A 535 -10.42 -22.64 1.75
CA PHE A 535 -9.49 -21.56 2.12
C PHE A 535 -9.84 -20.88 3.45
N GLY A 536 -10.77 -21.46 4.23
CA GLY A 536 -11.12 -20.96 5.57
C GLY A 536 -12.16 -19.84 5.60
N THR A 537 -12.65 -19.36 4.45
CA THR A 537 -13.76 -18.39 4.41
C THR A 537 -15.06 -19.13 4.70
N ALA A 538 -15.93 -18.57 5.55
CA ALA A 538 -17.21 -19.15 5.92
C ALA A 538 -18.28 -18.06 6.12
N GLY A 539 -19.54 -18.44 6.05
CA GLY A 539 -20.65 -17.52 6.27
C GLY A 539 -22.00 -18.23 6.41
N VAL A 540 -23.06 -17.43 6.52
CA VAL A 540 -24.44 -17.89 6.60
C VAL A 540 -25.16 -17.49 5.32
N ALA A 541 -25.97 -18.41 4.79
CA ALA A 541 -26.84 -18.13 3.65
C ALA A 541 -28.05 -17.29 4.07
N THR A 542 -28.58 -16.51 3.14
CA THR A 542 -29.86 -15.81 3.33
C THR A 542 -30.99 -16.79 3.08
N GLY A 543 -31.91 -16.94 4.02
CA GLY A 543 -33.02 -17.88 3.98
C GLY A 543 -32.65 -19.29 4.47
N THR A 544 -33.67 -20.13 4.74
CA THR A 544 -33.49 -21.50 5.24
C THR A 544 -34.15 -22.54 4.32
N ILE A 545 -35.44 -22.39 3.99
CA ILE A 545 -36.16 -23.30 3.07
C ILE A 545 -35.71 -23.08 1.62
N ALA A 546 -35.75 -21.85 1.19
CA ALA A 546 -35.08 -21.39 -0.03
C ALA A 546 -33.93 -20.50 0.43
N TRP A 547 -32.72 -20.85 0.06
CA TRP A 547 -31.52 -20.16 0.55
C TRP A 547 -30.62 -19.73 -0.60
N SER A 548 -29.83 -18.66 -0.37
CA SER A 548 -28.80 -18.22 -1.29
C SER A 548 -27.60 -17.63 -0.51
N ALA A 549 -26.41 -17.78 -1.09
CA ALA A 549 -25.17 -17.24 -0.54
C ALA A 549 -24.25 -16.75 -1.64
N VAL A 550 -23.62 -15.60 -1.46
CA VAL A 550 -22.56 -15.09 -2.32
C VAL A 550 -21.22 -15.54 -1.75
N ILE A 551 -20.48 -16.35 -2.50
CA ILE A 551 -19.24 -16.99 -2.09
C ILE A 551 -18.07 -16.31 -2.79
N PRO A 552 -17.12 -15.71 -2.09
CA PRO A 552 -15.89 -15.20 -2.69
C PRO A 552 -15.03 -16.37 -3.16
N LEU A 553 -14.35 -16.21 -4.30
CA LEU A 553 -13.54 -17.24 -4.93
C LEU A 553 -12.10 -16.76 -5.07
N LEU A 554 -11.14 -17.61 -4.75
CA LEU A 554 -9.73 -17.46 -5.11
C LEU A 554 -9.47 -18.08 -6.49
N VAL A 555 -8.43 -17.61 -7.20
CA VAL A 555 -7.98 -18.24 -8.46
C VAL A 555 -7.58 -19.70 -8.17
N GLY A 556 -8.05 -20.61 -9.01
CA GLY A 556 -7.89 -22.06 -8.81
C GLY A 556 -9.16 -22.75 -8.34
N ASN A 557 -9.02 -23.91 -7.72
CA ASN A 557 -10.12 -24.76 -7.30
C ASN A 557 -10.65 -24.40 -5.90
N ASN A 558 -11.90 -23.93 -5.84
CA ASN A 558 -12.61 -23.60 -4.62
C ASN A 558 -13.62 -24.71 -4.30
N ALA A 559 -13.38 -25.48 -3.24
CA ALA A 559 -14.36 -26.42 -2.71
C ALA A 559 -15.23 -25.69 -1.68
N VAL A 560 -16.53 -25.62 -1.95
CA VAL A 560 -17.51 -24.98 -1.06
C VAL A 560 -18.39 -26.06 -0.45
N THR A 561 -18.39 -26.13 0.88
CA THR A 561 -19.24 -27.03 1.65
C THR A 561 -20.39 -26.26 2.27
N LEU A 562 -21.63 -26.70 2.02
CA LEU A 562 -22.85 -26.16 2.60
C LEU A 562 -23.38 -27.10 3.67
N ARG A 563 -23.92 -26.53 4.73
CA ARG A 563 -24.50 -27.25 5.86
C ARG A 563 -25.88 -26.70 6.21
N ALA A 564 -26.90 -27.51 6.20
CA ALA A 564 -28.20 -27.19 6.80
C ALA A 564 -28.32 -27.84 8.17
N ALA A 565 -28.88 -27.14 9.15
CA ALA A 565 -29.14 -27.67 10.49
C ALA A 565 -30.58 -27.42 10.90
N ASP A 566 -31.16 -28.35 11.68
CA ASP A 566 -32.44 -28.22 12.34
C ASP A 566 -32.32 -27.71 13.79
N ALA A 567 -33.42 -27.64 14.51
CA ALA A 567 -33.46 -27.23 15.91
C ALA A 567 -32.97 -28.33 16.89
N ALA A 568 -32.94 -29.59 16.48
CA ALA A 568 -32.46 -30.71 17.29
C ALA A 568 -30.93 -30.89 17.18
N GLY A 569 -30.28 -30.20 16.23
CA GLY A 569 -28.83 -30.23 15.99
C GLY A 569 -28.40 -31.21 14.90
N ASN A 570 -29.36 -31.92 14.24
CA ASN A 570 -29.04 -32.75 13.10
C ASN A 570 -28.61 -31.87 11.91
N ALA A 571 -27.72 -32.38 11.06
CA ALA A 571 -27.19 -31.59 9.95
C ALA A 571 -27.04 -32.41 8.67
N GLY A 572 -27.44 -31.78 7.56
CA GLY A 572 -27.22 -32.26 6.20
C GLY A 572 -26.17 -31.45 5.46
N TRP A 573 -25.45 -32.07 4.55
CA TRP A 573 -24.30 -31.47 3.88
C TRP A 573 -24.36 -31.63 2.36
N ARG A 574 -23.85 -30.61 1.64
CA ARG A 574 -23.57 -30.68 0.20
C ARG A 574 -22.30 -29.90 -0.11
N SER A 575 -21.56 -30.36 -1.10
CA SER A 575 -20.36 -29.65 -1.58
C SER A 575 -20.44 -29.44 -3.08
N ILE A 576 -19.81 -28.35 -3.53
CA ILE A 576 -19.64 -28.01 -4.94
C ILE A 576 -18.20 -27.57 -5.16
N LEU A 577 -17.64 -27.94 -6.32
CA LEU A 577 -16.31 -27.50 -6.74
C LEU A 577 -16.44 -26.41 -7.80
N ILE A 578 -15.74 -25.30 -7.59
CA ILE A 578 -15.76 -24.13 -8.48
C ILE A 578 -14.33 -23.81 -8.87
N ALA A 579 -14.02 -23.91 -10.16
CA ALA A 579 -12.73 -23.49 -10.72
C ALA A 579 -12.84 -22.04 -11.18
N ARG A 580 -12.03 -21.15 -10.58
CA ARG A 580 -11.86 -19.78 -11.06
C ARG A 580 -10.55 -19.67 -11.84
N HIS A 581 -10.62 -19.14 -13.07
CA HIS A 581 -9.49 -18.91 -13.98
C HIS A 581 -9.12 -17.44 -14.05
#